data_8016e05456a7b4b1be38ae334f237464
#
_entry.id   8016e05456a7b4b1be38ae334f237464
#
_cell.length_a   1.000
_cell.length_b   1.000
_cell.length_c   1.000
_cell.angle_alpha   90.00
_cell.angle_beta   90.00
_cell.angle_gamma   90.00
#
_symmetry.space_group_name_H-M   'P 1'
#
loop_
_entity.id
_entity.type
_entity.pdbx_description
1 polymer ?
#
loop_
_entity_poly.entity_id
_entity_poly.type
_entity_poly.pdbx_seq_one_letter_code
_entity_poly.pdbx_strand_id
1 'polypeptide(L)'
;MTRLSVNINKFATLRNARGGNNPDLLKVALDCERFGAQGITVHPRPDERHIRYEDVFQLKAQIKTEFNIEGNPLEQKFVDLVLATKPEQVTLVPDTSNQLTSNHGWDTIQHQQFLKDIIATFHQANIRVSIFVDPSLPMIQNAAQTGTDRIELYTEHYAKHFANDKTHAIKEYISSANLAHELGMAINAGHDLDLNNLAYLKNNIPQLAEVSIGHALVCDAIYLGLENTIQLYLKKLQ
;
A
#
# COMPACT_ATOMS: atom_id res chain seq x y z
N MET A 1 -8.44 14.94 -4.02
CA MET A 1 -9.29 13.71 -4.09
C MET A 1 -8.43 12.52 -3.73
N THR A 2 -8.86 11.68 -2.80
CA THR A 2 -8.14 10.47 -2.39
C THR A 2 -8.17 9.44 -3.51
N ARG A 3 -7.01 8.86 -3.86
CA ARG A 3 -6.88 7.85 -4.91
C ARG A 3 -7.08 6.43 -4.37
N LEU A 4 -7.59 5.54 -5.22
CA LEU A 4 -7.68 4.11 -4.98
C LEU A 4 -6.54 3.40 -5.72
N SER A 5 -5.60 2.81 -4.97
CA SER A 5 -4.65 1.82 -5.47
C SER A 5 -5.16 0.41 -5.14
N VAL A 6 -5.31 -0.42 -6.16
CA VAL A 6 -5.78 -1.80 -5.96
C VAL A 6 -4.57 -2.70 -5.74
N ASN A 7 -4.49 -3.29 -4.54
CA ASN A 7 -3.48 -4.29 -4.23
C ASN A 7 -3.93 -5.66 -4.78
N ILE A 8 -3.24 -6.14 -5.82
CA ILE A 8 -3.62 -7.35 -6.55
C ILE A 8 -2.99 -8.64 -6.03
N ASN A 9 -2.32 -8.62 -4.87
CA ASN A 9 -1.64 -9.79 -4.31
C ASN A 9 -2.56 -11.01 -4.15
N LYS A 10 -3.82 -10.82 -3.75
CA LYS A 10 -4.76 -11.93 -3.52
C LYS A 10 -5.23 -12.58 -4.82
N PHE A 11 -5.30 -11.84 -5.93
CA PHE A 11 -5.51 -12.44 -7.25
C PHE A 11 -4.33 -13.34 -7.63
N ALA A 12 -3.10 -12.90 -7.35
CA ALA A 12 -1.91 -13.72 -7.57
C ALA A 12 -1.89 -14.97 -6.66
N THR A 13 -2.35 -14.86 -5.40
CA THR A 13 -2.52 -16.03 -4.51
C THR A 13 -3.50 -17.04 -5.13
N LEU A 14 -4.63 -16.58 -5.65
CA LEU A 14 -5.62 -17.45 -6.31
C LEU A 14 -5.03 -18.12 -7.56
N ARG A 15 -4.29 -17.38 -8.39
CA ARG A 15 -3.56 -17.93 -9.54
C ARG A 15 -2.60 -19.05 -9.11
N ASN A 16 -1.80 -18.77 -8.08
CA ASN A 16 -0.75 -19.69 -7.62
C ASN A 16 -1.33 -20.98 -7.01
N ALA A 17 -2.56 -20.94 -6.46
CA ALA A 17 -3.21 -22.09 -5.87
C ALA A 17 -3.40 -23.29 -6.86
N ARG A 18 -3.38 -23.03 -8.18
CA ARG A 18 -3.50 -24.06 -9.22
C ARG A 18 -2.28 -24.18 -10.13
N GLY A 19 -1.27 -23.33 -9.97
CA GLY A 19 -0.02 -23.35 -10.75
C GLY A 19 -0.14 -22.91 -12.21
N GLY A 20 -1.31 -22.42 -12.64
CA GLY A 20 -1.52 -21.87 -13.99
C GLY A 20 -1.42 -20.34 -14.05
N ASN A 21 -2.04 -19.72 -15.06
CA ASN A 21 -2.20 -18.28 -15.21
C ASN A 21 -3.68 -17.85 -15.16
N ASN A 22 -4.47 -18.43 -14.27
CA ASN A 22 -5.87 -18.08 -14.09
C ASN A 22 -6.16 -17.86 -12.59
N PRO A 23 -6.56 -16.62 -12.18
CA PRO A 23 -6.75 -15.42 -13.03
C PRO A 23 -5.43 -14.91 -13.63
N ASP A 24 -5.49 -14.39 -14.86
CA ASP A 24 -4.37 -13.70 -15.50
C ASP A 24 -4.13 -12.36 -14.78
N LEU A 25 -2.99 -12.25 -14.13
CA LEU A 25 -2.68 -11.12 -13.25
C LEU A 25 -2.55 -9.80 -14.02
N LEU A 26 -1.96 -9.84 -15.21
CA LEU A 26 -1.86 -8.65 -16.06
C LEU A 26 -3.25 -8.18 -16.50
N LYS A 27 -4.11 -9.11 -16.94
CA LYS A 27 -5.50 -8.80 -17.28
C LYS A 27 -6.25 -8.19 -16.09
N VAL A 28 -6.08 -8.74 -14.89
CA VAL A 28 -6.70 -8.19 -13.66
C VAL A 28 -6.25 -6.75 -13.43
N ALA A 29 -4.95 -6.45 -13.54
CA ALA A 29 -4.42 -5.10 -13.34
C ALA A 29 -5.00 -4.10 -14.36
N LEU A 30 -5.01 -4.47 -15.65
CA LEU A 30 -5.57 -3.64 -16.72
C LEU A 30 -7.09 -3.46 -16.58
N ASP A 31 -7.80 -4.48 -16.12
CA ASP A 31 -9.23 -4.36 -15.82
C ASP A 31 -9.48 -3.43 -14.62
N CYS A 32 -8.63 -3.46 -13.58
CA CYS A 32 -8.70 -2.51 -12.47
C CYS A 32 -8.53 -1.06 -12.95
N GLU A 33 -7.55 -0.78 -13.81
CA GLU A 33 -7.38 0.54 -14.42
C GLU A 33 -8.62 0.95 -15.25
N ARG A 34 -9.10 0.05 -16.11
CA ARG A 34 -10.29 0.29 -16.94
C ARG A 34 -11.52 0.61 -16.10
N PHE A 35 -11.65 0.00 -14.93
CA PHE A 35 -12.75 0.23 -13.99
C PHE A 35 -12.54 1.46 -13.09
N GLY A 36 -11.45 2.21 -13.29
CA GLY A 36 -11.22 3.51 -12.67
C GLY A 36 -10.27 3.51 -11.46
N ALA A 37 -9.59 2.41 -11.16
CA ALA A 37 -8.49 2.44 -10.19
C ALA A 37 -7.40 3.41 -10.65
N GLN A 38 -6.84 4.17 -9.72
CA GLN A 38 -5.82 5.19 -10.02
C GLN A 38 -4.40 4.74 -9.66
N GLY A 39 -4.27 3.51 -9.17
CA GLY A 39 -3.01 2.87 -8.89
C GLY A 39 -3.17 1.34 -8.79
N ILE A 40 -2.05 0.66 -9.00
CA ILE A 40 -1.92 -0.79 -8.79
C ILE A 40 -0.76 -1.00 -7.81
N THR A 41 -1.03 -1.76 -6.76
CA THR A 41 -0.03 -2.11 -5.74
C THR A 41 0.27 -3.60 -5.78
N VAL A 42 1.55 -3.93 -5.69
CA VAL A 42 2.06 -5.31 -5.60
C VAL A 42 3.10 -5.46 -4.50
N HIS A 43 3.16 -6.62 -3.86
CA HIS A 43 4.16 -6.95 -2.86
C HIS A 43 4.87 -8.27 -3.23
N PRO A 44 5.92 -8.24 -4.03
CA PRO A 44 6.70 -9.42 -4.38
C PRO A 44 7.55 -9.87 -3.17
N ARG A 45 7.02 -10.80 -2.38
CA ARG A 45 7.76 -11.36 -1.23
C ARG A 45 8.90 -12.27 -1.70
N PRO A 46 9.95 -12.47 -0.88
CA PRO A 46 11.11 -13.30 -1.25
C PRO A 46 10.76 -14.74 -1.65
N ASP A 47 9.67 -15.30 -1.11
CA ASP A 47 9.19 -16.65 -1.40
C ASP A 47 8.19 -16.72 -2.57
N GLU A 48 7.88 -15.58 -3.18
CA GLU A 48 6.95 -15.45 -4.33
C GLU A 48 5.58 -16.13 -4.12
N ARG A 49 5.12 -16.19 -2.85
CA ARG A 49 3.84 -16.87 -2.50
C ARG A 49 2.61 -16.32 -3.21
N HIS A 50 2.69 -15.10 -3.71
CA HIS A 50 1.64 -14.45 -4.53
C HIS A 50 2.26 -13.77 -5.76
N ILE A 51 2.71 -12.51 -5.69
CA ILE A 51 3.39 -11.81 -6.79
C ILE A 51 4.77 -12.45 -6.99
N ARG A 52 5.08 -12.79 -8.23
CA ARG A 52 6.41 -13.24 -8.63
C ARG A 52 7.23 -12.04 -9.09
N TYR A 53 8.54 -12.13 -9.02
CA TYR A 53 9.41 -11.04 -9.53
C TYR A 53 9.18 -10.78 -11.02
N GLU A 54 8.91 -11.84 -11.81
CA GLU A 54 8.58 -11.74 -13.23
C GLU A 54 7.29 -10.96 -13.48
N ASP A 55 6.26 -11.14 -12.64
CA ASP A 55 5.00 -10.40 -12.75
C ASP A 55 5.23 -8.90 -12.69
N VAL A 56 6.18 -8.44 -11.85
CA VAL A 56 6.46 -7.02 -11.65
C VAL A 56 6.94 -6.35 -12.94
N PHE A 57 7.84 -7.01 -13.69
CA PHE A 57 8.31 -6.49 -14.98
C PHE A 57 7.19 -6.43 -16.02
N GLN A 58 6.34 -7.47 -16.10
CA GLN A 58 5.22 -7.52 -17.03
C GLN A 58 4.19 -6.43 -16.71
N LEU A 59 3.86 -6.24 -15.43
CA LEU A 59 2.93 -5.22 -14.97
C LEU A 59 3.46 -3.82 -15.26
N LYS A 60 4.72 -3.52 -14.89
CA LYS A 60 5.33 -2.20 -15.14
C LYS A 60 5.32 -1.80 -16.61
N ALA A 61 5.50 -2.75 -17.52
CA ALA A 61 5.50 -2.49 -18.96
C ALA A 61 4.12 -2.08 -19.51
N GLN A 62 3.02 -2.39 -18.82
CA GLN A 62 1.66 -2.25 -19.34
C GLN A 62 0.76 -1.31 -18.52
N ILE A 63 0.99 -1.18 -17.22
CA ILE A 63 0.23 -0.29 -16.33
C ILE A 63 0.51 1.17 -16.72
N LYS A 64 -0.54 1.98 -16.77
CA LYS A 64 -0.52 3.40 -17.15
C LYS A 64 -0.82 4.33 -15.98
N THR A 65 -1.44 3.82 -14.93
CA THR A 65 -1.68 4.53 -13.68
C THR A 65 -0.45 4.43 -12.77
N GLU A 66 -0.56 4.85 -11.53
CA GLU A 66 0.53 4.74 -10.57
C GLU A 66 0.81 3.27 -10.23
N PHE A 67 2.06 2.83 -10.42
CA PHE A 67 2.51 1.50 -10.01
C PHE A 67 3.32 1.60 -8.73
N ASN A 68 2.83 0.94 -7.67
CA ASN A 68 3.47 0.89 -6.36
C ASN A 68 3.99 -0.52 -6.06
N ILE A 69 5.25 -0.63 -5.67
CA ILE A 69 5.87 -1.89 -5.24
C ILE A 69 6.14 -1.82 -3.74
N GLU A 70 5.52 -2.71 -2.98
CA GLU A 70 5.76 -2.86 -1.54
C GLU A 70 6.85 -3.89 -1.29
N GLY A 71 7.69 -3.68 -0.26
CA GLY A 71 8.64 -4.71 0.17
C GLY A 71 9.64 -4.21 1.20
N ASN A 72 10.44 -5.17 1.70
CA ASN A 72 11.45 -4.91 2.72
C ASN A 72 12.79 -4.56 2.06
N PRO A 73 13.30 -3.33 2.23
CA PRO A 73 14.57 -2.91 1.63
C PRO A 73 15.81 -3.55 2.28
N LEU A 74 15.68 -4.32 3.34
CA LEU A 74 16.75 -5.17 3.86
C LEU A 74 17.04 -6.36 2.92
N GLU A 75 16.11 -6.70 2.03
CA GLU A 75 16.24 -7.75 1.02
C GLU A 75 16.84 -7.14 -0.26
N GLN A 76 18.12 -7.42 -0.55
CA GLN A 76 18.81 -6.85 -1.72
C GLN A 76 18.06 -7.13 -3.04
N LYS A 77 17.47 -8.32 -3.19
CA LYS A 77 16.65 -8.65 -4.38
C LYS A 77 15.47 -7.69 -4.59
N PHE A 78 14.86 -7.22 -3.50
CA PHE A 78 13.79 -6.22 -3.58
C PHE A 78 14.34 -4.87 -4.07
N VAL A 79 15.47 -4.43 -3.53
CA VAL A 79 16.12 -3.18 -3.94
C VAL A 79 16.47 -3.23 -5.43
N ASP A 80 17.10 -4.33 -5.88
CA ASP A 80 17.49 -4.54 -7.27
C ASP A 80 16.25 -4.54 -8.20
N LEU A 81 15.17 -5.19 -7.79
CA LEU A 81 13.91 -5.22 -8.54
C LEU A 81 13.33 -3.81 -8.70
N VAL A 82 13.26 -3.03 -7.63
CA VAL A 82 12.72 -1.66 -7.65
C VAL A 82 13.57 -0.77 -8.55
N LEU A 83 14.89 -0.84 -8.44
CA LEU A 83 15.81 -0.04 -9.27
C LEU A 83 15.76 -0.44 -10.77
N ALA A 84 15.53 -1.73 -11.06
CA ALA A 84 15.39 -2.21 -12.43
C ALA A 84 14.04 -1.82 -13.07
N THR A 85 12.96 -1.85 -12.30
CA THR A 85 11.59 -1.58 -12.80
C THR A 85 11.22 -0.10 -12.77
N LYS A 86 11.81 0.69 -11.85
CA LYS A 86 11.53 2.11 -11.65
C LYS A 86 10.03 2.40 -11.57
N PRO A 87 9.33 1.89 -10.55
CA PRO A 87 7.92 2.19 -10.33
C PRO A 87 7.73 3.68 -10.03
N GLU A 88 6.49 4.17 -10.14
CA GLU A 88 6.13 5.51 -9.72
C GLU A 88 6.29 5.70 -8.21
N GLN A 89 6.06 4.63 -7.45
CA GLN A 89 6.23 4.61 -5.99
C GLN A 89 6.80 3.28 -5.51
N VAL A 90 7.57 3.34 -4.45
CA VAL A 90 7.93 2.20 -3.61
C VAL A 90 7.41 2.44 -2.19
N THR A 91 6.76 1.43 -1.59
CA THR A 91 6.37 1.46 -0.17
C THR A 91 7.27 0.52 0.62
N LEU A 92 8.03 1.08 1.55
CA LEU A 92 8.95 0.32 2.40
C LEU A 92 8.19 -0.29 3.56
N VAL A 93 8.18 -1.63 3.66
CA VAL A 93 7.55 -2.38 4.75
C VAL A 93 8.60 -3.24 5.49
N PRO A 94 8.51 -3.38 6.83
CA PRO A 94 9.53 -4.11 7.61
C PRO A 94 9.31 -5.64 7.63
N ASP A 95 8.47 -6.16 6.74
CA ASP A 95 8.06 -7.56 6.76
C ASP A 95 9.23 -8.53 6.63
N THR A 96 9.31 -9.50 7.52
CA THR A 96 10.24 -10.62 7.41
C THR A 96 9.68 -11.72 6.50
N SER A 97 10.56 -12.59 5.98
CA SER A 97 10.19 -13.67 5.06
C SER A 97 9.17 -14.66 5.66
N ASN A 98 9.19 -14.86 6.98
CA ASN A 98 8.32 -15.81 7.70
C ASN A 98 6.96 -15.22 8.10
N GLN A 99 6.72 -13.94 7.86
CA GLN A 99 5.52 -13.23 8.28
C GLN A 99 4.36 -13.49 7.31
N LEU A 100 3.18 -13.88 7.80
CA LEU A 100 2.01 -14.19 6.95
C LEU A 100 1.50 -12.93 6.22
N THR A 101 1.39 -11.83 6.95
CA THR A 101 0.98 -10.51 6.46
C THR A 101 1.70 -9.44 7.27
N SER A 102 1.72 -8.19 6.78
CA SER A 102 2.24 -7.06 7.55
C SER A 102 1.47 -6.93 8.87
N ASN A 103 2.17 -6.74 9.98
CA ASN A 103 1.58 -6.66 11.32
C ASN A 103 2.15 -5.51 12.17
N HIS A 104 3.04 -4.71 11.62
CA HIS A 104 3.62 -3.50 12.23
C HIS A 104 4.27 -2.63 11.15
N GLY A 105 4.42 -1.34 11.45
CA GLY A 105 5.18 -0.41 10.65
C GLY A 105 6.67 -0.38 11.01
N TRP A 106 7.45 0.42 10.31
CA TRP A 106 8.85 0.65 10.62
C TRP A 106 9.03 1.36 11.96
N ASP A 107 9.97 0.87 12.78
CA ASP A 107 10.57 1.69 13.84
C ASP A 107 11.51 2.72 13.20
N THR A 108 10.96 3.89 12.91
CA THR A 108 11.67 4.97 12.23
C THR A 108 12.72 5.65 13.11
N ILE A 109 12.69 5.41 14.42
CA ILE A 109 13.72 5.87 15.35
C ILE A 109 14.94 4.96 15.25
N GLN A 110 14.73 3.66 15.44
CA GLN A 110 15.82 2.68 15.42
C GLN A 110 16.48 2.58 14.05
N HIS A 111 15.70 2.64 12.97
CA HIS A 111 16.17 2.45 11.60
C HIS A 111 16.36 3.74 10.80
N GLN A 112 16.38 4.91 11.47
CA GLN A 112 16.40 6.22 10.80
C GLN A 112 17.50 6.36 9.75
N GLN A 113 18.75 6.03 10.09
CA GLN A 113 19.86 6.19 9.16
C GLN A 113 19.75 5.23 7.97
N PHE A 114 19.41 3.97 8.22
CA PHE A 114 19.18 3.00 7.15
C PHE A 114 18.09 3.44 6.17
N LEU A 115 16.93 3.91 6.71
CA LEU A 115 15.83 4.40 5.90
C LEU A 115 16.26 5.63 5.08
N LYS A 116 17.01 6.55 5.67
CA LYS A 116 17.53 7.73 4.98
C LYS A 116 18.41 7.35 3.79
N ASP A 117 19.31 6.39 3.96
CA ASP A 117 20.25 5.97 2.91
C ASP A 117 19.52 5.26 1.76
N ILE A 118 18.58 4.37 2.06
CA ILE A 118 17.82 3.65 1.03
C ILE A 118 16.85 4.58 0.29
N ILE A 119 16.22 5.52 0.98
CA ILE A 119 15.35 6.53 0.37
C ILE A 119 16.15 7.40 -0.59
N ALA A 120 17.35 7.86 -0.20
CA ALA A 120 18.23 8.61 -1.08
C ALA A 120 18.59 7.83 -2.35
N THR A 121 18.80 6.51 -2.22
CA THR A 121 19.06 5.62 -3.37
C THR A 121 17.88 5.58 -4.34
N PHE A 122 16.66 5.45 -3.84
CA PHE A 122 15.46 5.43 -4.69
C PHE A 122 15.17 6.80 -5.30
N HIS A 123 15.40 7.89 -4.57
CA HIS A 123 15.28 9.25 -5.10
C HIS A 123 16.25 9.52 -6.26
N GLN A 124 17.49 9.02 -6.19
CA GLN A 124 18.45 9.12 -7.31
C GLN A 124 17.95 8.42 -8.57
N ALA A 125 17.09 7.40 -8.41
CA ALA A 125 16.43 6.72 -9.52
C ALA A 125 15.10 7.37 -9.94
N ASN A 126 14.73 8.53 -9.36
CA ASN A 126 13.45 9.24 -9.53
C ASN A 126 12.23 8.40 -9.12
N ILE A 127 12.35 7.62 -8.07
CA ILE A 127 11.28 6.80 -7.50
C ILE A 127 10.78 7.50 -6.22
N ARG A 128 9.47 7.76 -6.12
CA ARG A 128 8.83 8.29 -4.91
C ARG A 128 8.81 7.20 -3.84
N VAL A 129 9.09 7.59 -2.59
CA VAL A 129 9.16 6.66 -1.47
C VAL A 129 8.06 6.92 -0.45
N SER A 130 7.39 5.86 -0.03
CA SER A 130 6.48 5.82 1.11
C SER A 130 7.02 4.87 2.18
N ILE A 131 6.89 5.23 3.47
CA ILE A 131 7.23 4.34 4.58
C ILE A 131 5.95 3.86 5.25
N PHE A 132 5.81 2.53 5.39
CA PHE A 132 4.73 1.93 6.15
C PHE A 132 4.98 2.09 7.65
N VAL A 133 4.07 2.76 8.38
CA VAL A 133 4.25 3.14 9.79
C VAL A 133 2.99 2.95 10.61
N ASP A 134 3.17 2.65 11.90
CA ASP A 134 2.09 2.71 12.87
C ASP A 134 1.68 4.17 13.14
N PRO A 135 0.39 4.44 13.51
CA PRO A 135 -0.11 5.78 13.78
C PRO A 135 0.40 6.31 15.13
N SER A 136 1.71 6.54 15.22
CA SER A 136 2.43 6.97 16.41
C SER A 136 3.19 8.26 16.14
N LEU A 137 2.93 9.32 16.91
CA LEU A 137 3.56 10.62 16.70
C LEU A 137 5.09 10.56 16.68
N PRO A 138 5.78 9.81 17.57
CA PRO A 138 7.23 9.66 17.48
C PRO A 138 7.69 9.01 16.17
N MET A 139 6.96 7.98 15.67
CA MET A 139 7.29 7.32 14.41
C MET A 139 7.12 8.27 13.23
N ILE A 140 6.04 9.07 13.21
CA ILE A 140 5.79 10.06 12.16
C ILE A 140 6.85 11.18 12.17
N GLN A 141 7.20 11.68 13.37
CA GLN A 141 8.24 12.72 13.53
C GLN A 141 9.58 12.25 12.97
N ASN A 142 9.97 11.01 13.22
CA ASN A 142 11.24 10.46 12.75
C ASN A 142 11.16 10.03 11.27
N ALA A 143 10.01 9.60 10.77
CA ALA A 143 9.82 9.33 9.34
C ALA A 143 10.15 10.59 8.50
N ALA A 144 9.70 11.76 8.90
CA ALA A 144 10.01 13.02 8.20
C ALA A 144 11.52 13.30 8.09
N GLN A 145 12.30 12.87 9.08
CA GLN A 145 13.76 13.08 9.08
C GLN A 145 14.51 12.13 8.12
N THR A 146 13.85 11.09 7.62
CA THR A 146 14.42 10.19 6.61
C THR A 146 14.40 10.77 5.21
N GLY A 147 13.60 11.82 4.98
CA GLY A 147 13.39 12.41 3.67
C GLY A 147 12.33 11.68 2.81
N THR A 148 11.51 10.81 3.43
CA THR A 148 10.42 10.14 2.70
C THR A 148 9.41 11.14 2.14
N ASP A 149 8.85 10.85 0.96
CA ASP A 149 7.82 11.69 0.34
C ASP A 149 6.45 11.46 0.97
N ARG A 150 6.20 10.22 1.41
CA ARG A 150 4.93 9.79 1.98
C ARG A 150 5.13 8.89 3.18
N ILE A 151 4.08 8.80 3.98
CA ILE A 151 3.88 7.68 4.90
C ILE A 151 2.66 6.89 4.46
N GLU A 152 2.64 5.60 4.77
CA GLU A 152 1.44 4.77 4.69
C GLU A 152 1.07 4.32 6.09
N LEU A 153 -0.08 4.81 6.58
CA LEU A 153 -0.58 4.45 7.92
C LEU A 153 -1.11 3.03 7.93
N TYR A 154 -0.58 2.20 8.82
CA TYR A 154 -1.07 0.84 9.07
C TYR A 154 -2.43 0.86 9.74
N THR A 155 -3.49 0.39 9.08
CA THR A 155 -4.88 0.60 9.50
C THR A 155 -5.56 -0.63 10.11
N GLU A 156 -4.86 -1.71 10.43
CA GLU A 156 -5.47 -2.91 11.04
C GLU A 156 -6.16 -2.60 12.38
N HIS A 157 -5.47 -1.88 13.26
CA HIS A 157 -6.04 -1.52 14.57
C HIS A 157 -7.31 -0.69 14.43
N TYR A 158 -7.33 0.28 13.49
CA TYR A 158 -8.53 1.03 13.17
C TYR A 158 -9.66 0.11 12.68
N ALA A 159 -9.38 -0.75 11.70
CA ALA A 159 -10.37 -1.64 11.11
C ALA A 159 -10.98 -2.60 12.15
N LYS A 160 -10.15 -3.18 13.00
CA LYS A 160 -10.53 -4.12 14.06
C LYS A 160 -11.44 -3.50 15.13
N HIS A 161 -11.20 -2.24 15.48
CA HIS A 161 -11.97 -1.54 16.52
C HIS A 161 -13.12 -0.69 15.98
N PHE A 162 -13.20 -0.51 14.66
CA PHE A 162 -14.17 0.34 13.99
C PHE A 162 -15.62 0.04 14.36
N ALA A 163 -16.00 -1.23 14.38
CA ALA A 163 -17.37 -1.63 14.67
C ALA A 163 -17.77 -1.38 16.14
N ASN A 164 -16.79 -1.38 17.06
CA ASN A 164 -17.03 -1.19 18.49
C ASN A 164 -17.07 0.30 18.85
N ASP A 165 -16.06 1.06 18.48
CA ASP A 165 -15.96 2.50 18.73
C ASP A 165 -15.11 3.18 17.65
N LYS A 166 -15.75 3.55 16.55
CA LYS A 166 -15.07 4.22 15.43
C LYS A 166 -14.45 5.56 15.80
N THR A 167 -15.02 6.27 16.80
CA THR A 167 -14.54 7.57 17.24
C THR A 167 -13.24 7.43 18.01
N HIS A 168 -13.10 6.39 18.81
CA HIS A 168 -11.85 6.09 19.50
C HIS A 168 -10.83 5.52 18.53
N ALA A 169 -11.22 4.59 17.67
CA ALA A 169 -10.35 3.91 16.72
C ALA A 169 -9.61 4.86 15.74
N ILE A 170 -10.22 6.00 15.39
CA ILE A 170 -9.65 6.96 14.42
C ILE A 170 -8.69 8.00 15.05
N LYS A 171 -8.69 8.20 16.36
CA LYS A 171 -8.01 9.35 17.02
C LYS A 171 -6.52 9.44 16.70
N GLU A 172 -5.78 8.34 16.85
CA GLU A 172 -4.35 8.30 16.60
C GLU A 172 -4.03 8.55 15.13
N TYR A 173 -4.89 8.08 14.23
CA TYR A 173 -4.76 8.29 12.78
C TYR A 173 -4.93 9.76 12.40
N ILE A 174 -5.90 10.46 12.99
CA ILE A 174 -6.10 11.90 12.78
C ILE A 174 -4.86 12.68 13.25
N SER A 175 -4.38 12.39 14.46
CA SER A 175 -3.21 13.06 15.03
C SER A 175 -1.95 12.81 14.20
N SER A 176 -1.72 11.57 13.77
CA SER A 176 -0.59 11.17 12.94
C SER A 176 -0.65 11.79 11.55
N ALA A 177 -1.84 11.82 10.93
CA ALA A 177 -2.04 12.43 9.63
C ALA A 177 -1.81 13.95 9.66
N ASN A 178 -2.32 14.65 10.68
CA ASN A 178 -2.08 16.08 10.85
C ASN A 178 -0.59 16.39 10.99
N LEU A 179 0.11 15.65 11.84
CA LEU A 179 1.56 15.82 12.02
C LEU A 179 2.33 15.54 10.72
N ALA A 180 1.98 14.46 10.00
CA ALA A 180 2.61 14.14 8.72
C ALA A 180 2.44 15.28 7.70
N HIS A 181 1.22 15.81 7.61
CA HIS A 181 0.92 16.96 6.74
C HIS A 181 1.70 18.23 7.13
N GLU A 182 1.77 18.56 8.42
CA GLU A 182 2.55 19.68 8.94
C GLU A 182 4.04 19.55 8.63
N LEU A 183 4.55 18.31 8.62
CA LEU A 183 5.94 18.00 8.28
C LEU A 183 6.20 17.86 6.76
N GLY A 184 5.17 18.10 5.92
CA GLY A 184 5.30 18.13 4.46
C GLY A 184 5.22 16.77 3.78
N MET A 185 4.86 15.70 4.50
CA MET A 185 4.67 14.36 3.93
C MET A 185 3.24 14.18 3.43
N ALA A 186 3.06 13.53 2.29
CA ALA A 186 1.75 13.06 1.86
C ALA A 186 1.35 11.76 2.62
N ILE A 187 0.05 11.49 2.70
CA ILE A 187 -0.48 10.43 3.56
C ILE A 187 -1.18 9.39 2.70
N ASN A 188 -0.68 8.17 2.77
CA ASN A 188 -1.37 6.97 2.30
C ASN A 188 -1.90 6.19 3.51
N ALA A 189 -2.84 5.28 3.27
CA ALA A 189 -3.32 4.35 4.28
C ALA A 189 -3.63 2.99 3.64
N GLY A 190 -3.32 1.93 4.35
CA GLY A 190 -3.54 0.58 3.87
C GLY A 190 -3.63 -0.44 4.99
N HIS A 191 -4.09 -1.62 4.64
CA HIS A 191 -4.35 -2.79 5.47
C HIS A 191 -5.76 -2.79 6.12
N ASP A 192 -6.56 -3.82 5.80
CA ASP A 192 -7.90 -4.09 6.37
C ASP A 192 -8.96 -2.98 6.18
N LEU A 193 -8.75 -2.07 5.24
CA LEU A 193 -9.79 -1.14 4.81
C LEU A 193 -10.82 -1.86 3.94
N ASP A 194 -12.11 -1.58 4.20
CA ASP A 194 -13.25 -2.17 3.53
C ASP A 194 -14.38 -1.17 3.23
N LEU A 195 -15.46 -1.61 2.60
CA LEU A 195 -16.62 -0.77 2.27
C LEU A 195 -17.35 -0.18 3.50
N ASN A 196 -17.14 -0.71 4.71
CA ASN A 196 -17.78 -0.23 5.93
C ASN A 196 -16.97 0.89 6.59
N ASN A 197 -15.62 0.76 6.62
CA ASN A 197 -14.76 1.63 7.39
C ASN A 197 -14.09 2.75 6.55
N LEU A 198 -13.95 2.57 5.24
CA LEU A 198 -13.19 3.45 4.35
C LEU A 198 -13.72 4.90 4.33
N ALA A 199 -15.03 5.10 4.17
CA ALA A 199 -15.58 6.45 4.07
C ALA A 199 -15.38 7.25 5.36
N TYR A 200 -15.45 6.59 6.52
CA TYR A 200 -15.21 7.25 7.80
C TYR A 200 -13.74 7.66 7.96
N LEU A 201 -12.79 6.80 7.58
CA LEU A 201 -11.37 7.14 7.56
C LEU A 201 -11.11 8.37 6.68
N LYS A 202 -11.55 8.32 5.42
CA LYS A 202 -11.38 9.41 4.43
C LYS A 202 -11.96 10.73 4.89
N ASN A 203 -13.16 10.71 5.52
CA ASN A 203 -13.83 11.94 5.96
C ASN A 203 -13.15 12.57 7.19
N ASN A 204 -12.42 11.80 7.99
CA ASN A 204 -11.70 12.29 9.15
C ASN A 204 -10.21 12.61 8.87
N ILE A 205 -9.69 12.20 7.70
CA ILE A 205 -8.33 12.52 7.23
C ILE A 205 -8.45 13.18 5.85
N PRO A 206 -8.77 14.49 5.77
CA PRO A 206 -8.99 15.17 4.50
C PRO A 206 -7.74 15.26 3.62
N GLN A 207 -6.55 15.14 4.22
CA GLN A 207 -5.24 15.15 3.54
C GLN A 207 -4.87 13.77 2.95
N LEU A 208 -5.69 12.73 3.13
CA LEU A 208 -5.44 11.38 2.63
C LEU A 208 -5.27 11.40 1.11
N ALA A 209 -4.07 11.10 0.64
CA ALA A 209 -3.72 11.14 -0.77
C ALA A 209 -4.14 9.86 -1.50
N GLU A 210 -3.98 8.70 -0.85
CA GLU A 210 -4.22 7.40 -1.45
C GLU A 210 -4.56 6.34 -0.40
N VAL A 211 -5.33 5.34 -0.83
CA VAL A 211 -5.53 4.10 -0.07
C VAL A 211 -5.12 2.90 -0.91
N SER A 212 -4.42 1.94 -0.28
CA SER A 212 -4.05 0.65 -0.88
C SER A 212 -4.95 -0.44 -0.31
N ILE A 213 -5.83 -1.02 -1.14
CA ILE A 213 -6.83 -1.99 -0.69
C ILE A 213 -6.70 -3.28 -1.48
N GLY A 214 -6.51 -4.41 -0.77
CA GLY A 214 -6.32 -5.73 -1.38
C GLY A 214 -7.34 -6.75 -0.90
N HIS A 215 -7.16 -7.31 0.28
CA HIS A 215 -7.91 -8.49 0.72
C HIS A 215 -9.43 -8.27 0.69
N ALA A 216 -9.93 -7.22 1.31
CA ALA A 216 -11.35 -6.91 1.36
C ALA A 216 -11.94 -6.69 -0.04
N LEU A 217 -11.24 -5.92 -0.90
CA LEU A 217 -11.68 -5.67 -2.28
C LEU A 217 -11.81 -6.98 -3.08
N VAL A 218 -10.86 -7.89 -2.94
CA VAL A 218 -10.90 -9.19 -3.64
C VAL A 218 -12.05 -10.05 -3.12
N CYS A 219 -12.28 -10.07 -1.80
CA CYS A 219 -13.42 -10.78 -1.20
C CYS A 219 -14.76 -10.21 -1.71
N ASP A 220 -14.91 -8.90 -1.75
CA ASP A 220 -16.12 -8.24 -2.28
C ASP A 220 -16.31 -8.55 -3.77
N ALA A 221 -15.23 -8.58 -4.54
CA ALA A 221 -15.27 -8.86 -5.98
C ALA A 221 -15.77 -10.28 -6.32
N ILE A 222 -15.62 -11.25 -5.42
CA ILE A 222 -16.16 -12.61 -5.58
C ILE A 222 -17.69 -12.59 -5.65
N TYR A 223 -18.33 -11.68 -4.90
CA TYR A 223 -19.80 -11.59 -4.83
C TYR A 223 -20.37 -10.54 -5.79
N LEU A 224 -19.65 -9.44 -6.01
CA LEU A 224 -20.16 -8.26 -6.72
C LEU A 224 -19.62 -8.13 -8.15
N GLY A 225 -18.57 -8.88 -8.49
CA GLY A 225 -17.77 -8.67 -9.68
C GLY A 225 -16.80 -7.48 -9.52
N LEU A 226 -15.65 -7.56 -10.20
CA LEU A 226 -14.54 -6.62 -10.00
C LEU A 226 -14.90 -5.16 -10.33
N GLU A 227 -15.60 -4.92 -11.44
CA GLU A 227 -16.01 -3.59 -11.86
C GLU A 227 -16.91 -2.91 -10.81
N ASN A 228 -18.00 -3.58 -10.42
CA ASN A 228 -18.91 -3.05 -9.40
C ASN A 228 -18.20 -2.77 -8.08
N THR A 229 -17.30 -3.66 -7.68
CA THR A 229 -16.52 -3.50 -6.45
C THR A 229 -15.65 -2.24 -6.51
N ILE A 230 -14.88 -2.05 -7.58
CA ILE A 230 -14.04 -0.86 -7.75
C ILE A 230 -14.89 0.41 -7.72
N GLN A 231 -16.04 0.43 -8.41
CA GLN A 231 -16.95 1.57 -8.40
C GLN A 231 -17.49 1.89 -6.98
N LEU A 232 -17.81 0.85 -6.19
CA LEU A 232 -18.24 1.04 -4.79
C LEU A 232 -17.14 1.64 -3.92
N TYR A 233 -15.89 1.16 -4.05
CA TYR A 233 -14.75 1.73 -3.32
C TYR A 233 -14.48 3.17 -3.73
N LEU A 234 -14.49 3.49 -5.03
CA LEU A 234 -14.35 4.86 -5.53
C LEU A 234 -15.44 5.79 -5.00
N LYS A 235 -16.69 5.32 -4.89
CA LYS A 235 -17.79 6.09 -4.30
C LYS A 235 -17.56 6.38 -2.81
N LYS A 236 -16.89 5.48 -2.06
CA LYS A 236 -16.55 5.72 -0.64
C LYS A 236 -15.45 6.77 -0.47
N LEU A 237 -14.69 7.08 -1.53
CA LEU A 237 -13.59 8.05 -1.55
C LEU A 237 -14.02 9.44 -2.08
N GLN A 238 -15.24 9.58 -2.54
CA GLN A 238 -15.84 10.88 -2.91
C GLN A 238 -16.27 11.66 -1.66
#